data_e97815bcf9094881c8a9976cebda0cf5
#
_entry.id   e97815bcf9094881c8a9976cebda0cf5
#
_cell.length_a   1.000
_cell.length_b   1.000
_cell.length_c   1.000
_cell.angle_alpha   90.00
_cell.angle_beta   90.00
_cell.angle_gamma   90.00
#
_symmetry.space_group_name_H-M   'P 1'
#
loop_
_entity.id
_entity.type
_entity.pdbx_description
1 polymer ?
#
loop_
_entity_poly.entity_id
_entity_poly.type
_entity_poly.pdbx_seq_one_letter_code
_entity_poly.pdbx_strand_id
1 'polypeptide(L)'
;MTSLSLVIPMYNEALNIGHAIDVAVEALEKYAPDYEIVIVDDASTDESPDIVARAAQANPRIRMIRHEHNRKLGGSLKTGFAAATKDLVLYMDADLPFDPDVIGRAMRAMHVTGADVIAGYRLDRTIEGLRRTIYSYCYNALIGVLFGWPHRDINFSFKLLKREVLQAIELKSEGSLIDAELIVKAKNRGFSIQQMGLDYFPRIRGTSHLSSPAVIFKIFRELRTLYPEMREKADRHRG
;
A
#
# COMPACT_ATOMS: atom_id res chain seq x y z
N MET A 1 -3.89 17.20 -16.42
CA MET A 1 -4.77 16.31 -15.59
C MET A 1 -3.84 15.35 -14.87
N THR A 2 -4.05 15.10 -13.61
CA THR A 2 -3.19 14.20 -12.82
C THR A 2 -3.51 12.75 -13.18
N SER A 3 -2.52 11.98 -13.60
CA SER A 3 -2.67 10.56 -13.95
C SER A 3 -2.37 9.66 -12.75
N LEU A 4 -3.04 8.49 -12.62
CA LEU A 4 -2.95 7.63 -11.44
C LEU A 4 -2.84 6.15 -11.80
N SER A 5 -1.80 5.47 -11.27
CA SER A 5 -1.69 4.01 -11.24
C SER A 5 -2.22 3.48 -9.91
N LEU A 6 -3.23 2.64 -9.94
CA LEU A 6 -3.68 1.90 -8.76
C LEU A 6 -2.99 0.54 -8.74
N VAL A 7 -2.27 0.23 -7.66
CA VAL A 7 -1.59 -1.05 -7.43
C VAL A 7 -2.36 -1.85 -6.39
N ILE A 8 -2.77 -3.06 -6.75
CA ILE A 8 -3.49 -3.99 -5.88
C ILE A 8 -2.71 -5.30 -5.78
N PRO A 9 -2.03 -5.59 -4.66
CA PRO A 9 -1.49 -6.92 -4.40
C PRO A 9 -2.63 -7.90 -4.12
N MET A 10 -2.59 -9.09 -4.70
CA MET A 10 -3.64 -10.09 -4.62
C MET A 10 -3.06 -11.48 -4.33
N TYR A 11 -3.63 -12.17 -3.35
CA TYR A 11 -3.36 -13.58 -3.08
C TYR A 11 -4.59 -14.27 -2.49
N ASN A 12 -5.25 -15.13 -3.28
CA ASN A 12 -6.48 -15.85 -2.89
C ASN A 12 -7.59 -14.91 -2.41
N GLU A 13 -7.97 -13.95 -3.24
CA GLU A 13 -8.99 -12.93 -2.96
C GLU A 13 -10.23 -13.06 -3.89
N ALA A 14 -10.59 -14.27 -4.33
CA ALA A 14 -11.70 -14.50 -5.26
C ALA A 14 -13.04 -13.90 -4.78
N LEU A 15 -13.25 -13.85 -3.45
CA LEU A 15 -14.47 -13.29 -2.86
C LEU A 15 -14.54 -11.75 -2.88
N ASN A 16 -13.41 -11.08 -3.06
CA ASN A 16 -13.28 -9.63 -2.87
C ASN A 16 -12.86 -8.92 -4.16
N ILE A 17 -11.94 -9.51 -4.96
CA ILE A 17 -11.26 -8.80 -6.03
C ILE A 17 -12.20 -8.25 -7.12
N GLY A 18 -13.26 -8.96 -7.47
CA GLY A 18 -14.22 -8.48 -8.48
C GLY A 18 -14.89 -7.18 -8.03
N HIS A 19 -15.42 -7.16 -6.81
CA HIS A 19 -16.02 -5.97 -6.23
C HIS A 19 -15.00 -4.83 -6.06
N ALA A 20 -13.77 -5.16 -5.62
CA ALA A 20 -12.70 -4.18 -5.49
C ALA A 20 -12.38 -3.48 -6.81
N ILE A 21 -12.35 -4.22 -7.92
CA ILE A 21 -12.13 -3.68 -9.26
C ILE A 21 -13.28 -2.74 -9.67
N ASP A 22 -14.52 -3.18 -9.51
CA ASP A 22 -15.69 -2.41 -9.93
C ASP A 22 -15.75 -1.05 -9.24
N VAL A 23 -15.62 -1.06 -7.90
CA VAL A 23 -15.64 0.16 -7.08
C VAL A 23 -14.41 1.05 -7.34
N ALA A 24 -13.24 0.45 -7.56
CA ALA A 24 -12.03 1.20 -7.91
C ALA A 24 -12.16 1.89 -9.28
N VAL A 25 -12.72 1.21 -10.28
CA VAL A 25 -12.98 1.78 -11.60
C VAL A 25 -13.91 2.99 -11.50
N GLU A 26 -15.04 2.85 -10.79
CA GLU A 26 -16.01 3.95 -10.59
C GLU A 26 -15.33 5.18 -9.96
N ALA A 27 -14.56 4.97 -8.89
CA ALA A 27 -13.86 6.06 -8.22
C ALA A 27 -12.77 6.70 -9.08
N LEU A 28 -12.00 5.88 -9.84
CA LEU A 28 -10.94 6.38 -10.71
C LEU A 28 -11.49 7.16 -11.91
N GLU A 29 -12.57 6.71 -12.53
CA GLU A 29 -13.26 7.44 -13.61
C GLU A 29 -13.72 8.83 -13.13
N LYS A 30 -14.17 8.92 -11.88
CA LYS A 30 -14.64 10.18 -11.27
C LYS A 30 -13.49 11.14 -10.93
N TYR A 31 -12.38 10.64 -10.37
CA TYR A 31 -11.33 11.47 -9.76
C TYR A 31 -10.02 11.55 -10.53
N ALA A 32 -9.71 10.56 -11.34
CA ALA A 32 -8.47 10.45 -12.11
C ALA A 32 -8.74 9.74 -13.45
N PRO A 33 -9.44 10.37 -14.41
CA PRO A 33 -9.87 9.71 -15.65
C PRO A 33 -8.71 9.16 -16.51
N ASP A 34 -7.51 9.67 -16.37
CA ASP A 34 -6.28 9.03 -16.90
C ASP A 34 -5.68 8.10 -15.86
N TYR A 35 -6.18 6.85 -15.80
CA TYR A 35 -5.75 5.85 -14.84
C TYR A 35 -5.33 4.53 -15.50
N GLU A 36 -4.62 3.73 -14.71
CA GLU A 36 -4.42 2.30 -14.91
C GLU A 36 -4.59 1.55 -13.58
N ILE A 37 -4.98 0.28 -13.65
CA ILE A 37 -5.04 -0.63 -12.49
C ILE A 37 -4.06 -1.77 -12.73
N VAL A 38 -3.07 -1.90 -11.86
CA VAL A 38 -2.05 -2.95 -11.87
C VAL A 38 -2.34 -3.92 -10.74
N ILE A 39 -2.84 -5.09 -11.06
CA ILE A 39 -3.11 -6.15 -10.09
C ILE A 39 -1.93 -7.12 -10.12
N VAL A 40 -1.29 -7.34 -8.98
CA VAL A 40 -0.19 -8.28 -8.85
C VAL A 40 -0.70 -9.53 -8.15
N ASP A 41 -0.89 -10.59 -8.92
CA ASP A 41 -1.27 -11.92 -8.42
C ASP A 41 -0.04 -12.66 -7.89
N ASP A 42 0.01 -12.85 -6.58
CA ASP A 42 1.13 -13.47 -5.87
C ASP A 42 1.02 -15.01 -5.83
N ALA A 43 0.79 -15.61 -6.99
CA ALA A 43 0.60 -17.06 -7.20
C ALA A 43 -0.67 -17.60 -6.50
N SER A 44 -1.81 -16.96 -6.71
CA SER A 44 -3.11 -17.44 -6.21
C SER A 44 -3.44 -18.82 -6.75
N THR A 45 -4.13 -19.61 -5.94
CA THR A 45 -4.58 -20.98 -6.23
C THR A 45 -6.09 -21.12 -6.33
N ASP A 46 -6.82 -20.01 -6.08
CA ASP A 46 -8.27 -19.90 -6.21
C ASP A 46 -8.67 -19.27 -7.57
N GLU A 47 -9.92 -18.87 -7.73
CA GLU A 47 -10.46 -18.26 -8.93
C GLU A 47 -10.07 -16.77 -9.13
N SER A 48 -9.26 -16.19 -8.24
CA SER A 48 -8.88 -14.77 -8.33
C SER A 48 -8.28 -14.38 -9.68
N PRO A 49 -7.33 -15.14 -10.27
CA PRO A 49 -6.74 -14.80 -11.57
C PRO A 49 -7.76 -14.77 -12.69
N ASP A 50 -8.74 -15.70 -12.69
CA ASP A 50 -9.76 -15.78 -13.72
C ASP A 50 -10.74 -14.58 -13.65
N ILE A 51 -11.05 -14.14 -12.44
CA ILE A 51 -11.87 -12.93 -12.23
C ILE A 51 -11.16 -11.70 -12.80
N VAL A 52 -9.89 -11.53 -12.47
CA VAL A 52 -9.08 -10.39 -12.97
C VAL A 52 -8.90 -10.47 -14.49
N ALA A 53 -8.69 -11.66 -15.07
CA ALA A 53 -8.55 -11.84 -16.51
C ALA A 53 -9.83 -11.38 -17.25
N ARG A 54 -11.02 -11.72 -16.75
CA ARG A 54 -12.30 -11.24 -17.31
C ARG A 54 -12.43 -9.72 -17.21
N ALA A 55 -12.06 -9.13 -16.08
CA ALA A 55 -12.09 -7.67 -15.91
C ALA A 55 -11.13 -6.95 -16.87
N ALA A 56 -9.92 -7.50 -17.08
CA ALA A 56 -8.93 -6.96 -18.00
C ALA A 56 -9.37 -7.07 -19.48
N GLN A 57 -10.13 -8.10 -19.85
CA GLN A 57 -10.73 -8.21 -21.19
C GLN A 57 -11.80 -7.14 -21.41
N ALA A 58 -12.59 -6.78 -20.37
CA ALA A 58 -13.63 -5.79 -20.45
C ALA A 58 -13.09 -4.34 -20.39
N ASN A 59 -11.98 -4.11 -19.66
CA ASN A 59 -11.38 -2.79 -19.50
C ASN A 59 -9.85 -2.86 -19.74
N PRO A 60 -9.32 -2.34 -20.86
CA PRO A 60 -7.91 -2.39 -21.20
C PRO A 60 -6.99 -1.57 -20.27
N ARG A 61 -7.56 -0.77 -19.37
CA ARG A 61 -6.81 -0.06 -18.33
C ARG A 61 -6.45 -0.95 -17.14
N ILE A 62 -6.99 -2.18 -17.08
CA ILE A 62 -6.70 -3.18 -16.06
C ILE A 62 -5.71 -4.18 -16.62
N ARG A 63 -4.63 -4.42 -15.88
CA ARG A 63 -3.65 -5.45 -16.24
C ARG A 63 -3.22 -6.25 -15.03
N MET A 64 -2.96 -7.54 -15.24
CA MET A 64 -2.49 -8.46 -14.22
C MET A 64 -1.04 -8.84 -14.48
N ILE A 65 -0.25 -8.88 -13.43
CA ILE A 65 1.09 -9.45 -13.40
C ILE A 65 1.05 -10.63 -12.43
N ARG A 66 1.39 -11.82 -12.90
CA ARG A 66 1.35 -13.02 -12.06
C ARG A 66 2.75 -13.48 -11.71
N HIS A 67 2.99 -13.76 -10.43
CA HIS A 67 4.22 -14.37 -9.95
C HIS A 67 4.16 -15.89 -10.11
N GLU A 68 5.30 -16.52 -10.37
CA GLU A 68 5.42 -17.98 -10.43
C GLU A 68 5.30 -18.63 -9.05
N HIS A 69 5.71 -17.90 -8.00
CA HIS A 69 5.64 -18.33 -6.61
C HIS A 69 5.33 -17.13 -5.68
N ASN A 70 4.79 -17.41 -4.50
CA ASN A 70 4.39 -16.39 -3.54
C ASN A 70 5.60 -15.61 -3.01
N ARG A 71 5.68 -14.32 -3.31
CA ARG A 71 6.73 -13.37 -2.93
C ARG A 71 6.29 -12.44 -1.79
N LYS A 72 5.13 -12.68 -1.21
CA LYS A 72 4.53 -11.91 -0.12
C LYS A 72 4.17 -10.47 -0.52
N LEU A 73 3.65 -9.72 0.45
CA LEU A 73 3.19 -8.35 0.24
C LEU A 73 4.27 -7.45 -0.37
N GLY A 74 5.49 -7.48 0.18
CA GLY A 74 6.58 -6.64 -0.29
C GLY A 74 7.01 -6.98 -1.71
N GLY A 75 7.07 -8.27 -2.07
CA GLY A 75 7.35 -8.71 -3.43
C GLY A 75 6.30 -8.21 -4.42
N SER A 76 5.02 -8.32 -4.06
CA SER A 76 3.91 -7.87 -4.89
C SER A 76 3.90 -6.36 -5.07
N LEU A 77 4.11 -5.60 -3.99
CA LEU A 77 4.20 -4.13 -4.07
C LEU A 77 5.37 -3.66 -4.92
N LYS A 78 6.57 -4.26 -4.76
CA LYS A 78 7.73 -3.93 -5.61
C LYS A 78 7.44 -4.16 -7.08
N THR A 79 6.81 -5.29 -7.43
CA THR A 79 6.40 -5.58 -8.81
C THR A 79 5.39 -4.57 -9.33
N GLY A 80 4.36 -4.26 -8.54
CA GLY A 80 3.33 -3.29 -8.92
C GLY A 80 3.86 -1.87 -9.08
N PHE A 81 4.71 -1.42 -8.15
CA PHE A 81 5.35 -0.10 -8.21
C PHE A 81 6.29 0.05 -9.41
N ALA A 82 7.07 -0.99 -9.71
CA ALA A 82 7.94 -1.00 -10.90
C ALA A 82 7.14 -0.96 -12.20
N ALA A 83 5.95 -1.53 -12.19
CA ALA A 83 5.06 -1.56 -13.34
C ALA A 83 4.21 -0.29 -13.50
N ALA A 84 4.05 0.54 -12.48
CA ALA A 84 3.25 1.76 -12.50
C ALA A 84 3.84 2.81 -13.45
N THR A 85 3.00 3.36 -14.35
CA THR A 85 3.44 4.30 -15.40
C THR A 85 2.97 5.73 -15.21
N LYS A 86 1.96 5.96 -14.36
CA LYS A 86 1.32 7.26 -14.15
C LYS A 86 2.08 8.15 -13.16
N ASP A 87 1.72 9.44 -13.08
CA ASP A 87 2.39 10.43 -12.23
C ASP A 87 2.20 10.14 -10.73
N LEU A 88 1.01 9.68 -10.37
CA LEU A 88 0.67 9.25 -9.02
C LEU A 88 0.54 7.72 -8.96
N VAL A 89 0.93 7.15 -7.84
CA VAL A 89 0.76 5.73 -7.56
C VAL A 89 -0.01 5.59 -6.25
N LEU A 90 -1.16 4.94 -6.31
CA LEU A 90 -1.94 4.55 -5.13
C LEU A 90 -1.77 3.04 -4.91
N TYR A 91 -1.49 2.66 -3.68
CA TYR A 91 -1.53 1.28 -3.22
C TYR A 91 -2.73 1.06 -2.32
N MET A 92 -3.48 0.00 -2.55
CA MET A 92 -4.56 -0.47 -1.69
C MET A 92 -4.67 -2.00 -1.70
N ASP A 93 -5.21 -2.59 -0.63
CA ASP A 93 -5.50 -4.03 -0.56
C ASP A 93 -6.75 -4.41 -1.40
N ALA A 94 -6.83 -5.68 -1.80
CA ALA A 94 -7.93 -6.22 -2.61
C ALA A 94 -9.27 -6.33 -1.85
N ASP A 95 -9.29 -6.16 -0.54
CA ASP A 95 -10.48 -6.26 0.31
C ASP A 95 -11.18 -4.92 0.60
N LEU A 96 -10.70 -3.83 0.00
CA LEU A 96 -11.26 -2.47 0.15
C LEU A 96 -11.55 -2.08 1.61
N PRO A 97 -10.52 -1.90 2.46
CA PRO A 97 -10.73 -1.59 3.87
C PRO A 97 -11.23 -0.14 4.13
N PHE A 98 -11.52 0.62 3.10
CA PHE A 98 -11.94 2.02 3.16
C PHE A 98 -12.88 2.37 1.99
N ASP A 99 -13.57 3.53 2.08
CA ASP A 99 -14.39 4.08 1.01
C ASP A 99 -13.48 4.58 -0.15
N PRO A 100 -13.63 4.07 -1.38
CA PRO A 100 -12.84 4.52 -2.54
C PRO A 100 -12.97 6.01 -2.88
N ASP A 101 -14.03 6.69 -2.47
CA ASP A 101 -14.17 8.15 -2.63
C ASP A 101 -13.08 8.94 -1.87
N VAL A 102 -12.40 8.30 -0.95
CA VAL A 102 -11.20 8.84 -0.28
C VAL A 102 -10.05 9.13 -1.27
N ILE A 103 -10.03 8.50 -2.46
CA ILE A 103 -9.05 8.77 -3.51
C ILE A 103 -9.08 10.25 -3.90
N GLY A 104 -10.27 10.79 -4.18
CA GLY A 104 -10.44 12.21 -4.50
C GLY A 104 -10.04 13.14 -3.36
N ARG A 105 -10.30 12.74 -2.10
CA ARG A 105 -9.85 13.50 -0.91
C ARG A 105 -8.34 13.51 -0.79
N ALA A 106 -7.69 12.37 -1.00
CA ALA A 106 -6.23 12.23 -0.94
C ALA A 106 -5.52 13.05 -2.03
N MET A 107 -6.03 12.99 -3.26
CA MET A 107 -5.50 13.79 -4.38
C MET A 107 -5.62 15.30 -4.10
N ARG A 108 -6.76 15.75 -3.58
CA ARG A 108 -6.93 17.16 -3.15
C ARG A 108 -6.00 17.53 -2.01
N ALA A 109 -5.86 16.66 -1.00
CA ALA A 109 -4.95 16.89 0.12
C ALA A 109 -3.50 17.02 -0.37
N MET A 110 -3.06 16.14 -1.26
CA MET A 110 -1.74 16.20 -1.89
C MET A 110 -1.52 17.51 -2.64
N HIS A 111 -2.49 17.93 -3.44
CA HIS A 111 -2.43 19.17 -4.20
C HIS A 111 -2.35 20.40 -3.29
N VAL A 112 -3.21 20.49 -2.27
CA VAL A 112 -3.28 21.64 -1.35
C VAL A 112 -2.06 21.75 -0.45
N THR A 113 -1.56 20.62 0.05
CA THR A 113 -0.42 20.59 0.99
C THR A 113 0.94 20.56 0.29
N GLY A 114 0.97 20.24 -1.00
CA GLY A 114 2.21 19.98 -1.75
C GLY A 114 2.91 18.70 -1.30
N ALA A 115 2.24 17.83 -0.54
CA ALA A 115 2.83 16.60 -0.03
C ALA A 115 3.23 15.65 -1.16
N ASP A 116 4.33 14.91 -0.95
CA ASP A 116 4.82 13.92 -1.89
C ASP A 116 4.18 12.54 -1.63
N VAL A 117 3.72 12.33 -0.38
CA VAL A 117 3.05 11.11 0.06
C VAL A 117 1.85 11.47 0.94
N ILE A 118 0.68 10.87 0.65
CA ILE A 118 -0.47 10.82 1.57
C ILE A 118 -0.55 9.40 2.12
N ALA A 119 -0.32 9.24 3.42
CA ALA A 119 -0.39 7.97 4.12
C ALA A 119 -1.67 7.90 4.96
N GLY A 120 -2.55 6.97 4.63
CA GLY A 120 -3.77 6.74 5.39
C GLY A 120 -3.50 6.16 6.77
N TYR A 121 -4.42 6.41 7.72
CA TYR A 121 -4.49 5.71 9.00
C TYR A 121 -5.95 5.50 9.41
N ARG A 122 -6.24 4.43 10.14
CA ARG A 122 -7.58 4.14 10.64
C ARG A 122 -7.99 5.11 11.73
N LEU A 123 -9.16 5.73 11.57
CA LEU A 123 -9.77 6.58 12.60
C LEU A 123 -10.30 5.74 13.75
N ASP A 124 -10.95 4.63 13.44
CA ASP A 124 -11.49 3.69 14.42
C ASP A 124 -10.82 2.31 14.29
N ARG A 125 -10.42 1.73 15.42
CA ARG A 125 -9.81 0.40 15.54
C ARG A 125 -10.57 -0.54 16.48
N THR A 126 -11.72 -0.10 17.01
CA THR A 126 -12.49 -0.84 18.00
C THR A 126 -12.93 -2.22 17.50
N ILE A 127 -13.10 -2.36 16.18
CA ILE A 127 -13.59 -3.58 15.52
C ILE A 127 -12.49 -4.64 15.35
N GLU A 128 -11.21 -4.27 15.46
CA GLU A 128 -10.08 -5.19 15.15
C GLU A 128 -9.72 -6.18 16.28
N GLY A 129 -10.28 -6.00 17.45
CA GLY A 129 -9.95 -6.78 18.65
C GLY A 129 -8.66 -6.30 19.34
N LEU A 130 -8.66 -6.41 20.67
CA LEU A 130 -7.64 -5.82 21.56
C LEU A 130 -6.20 -6.25 21.24
N ARG A 131 -5.98 -7.54 20.92
CA ARG A 131 -4.62 -8.06 20.61
C ARG A 131 -4.02 -7.40 19.37
N ARG A 132 -4.79 -7.29 18.30
CA ARG A 132 -4.32 -6.68 17.04
C ARG A 132 -4.03 -5.19 17.23
N THR A 133 -4.87 -4.51 17.99
CA THR A 133 -4.68 -3.11 18.34
C THR A 133 -3.39 -2.89 19.11
N ILE A 134 -3.12 -3.70 20.17
CA ILE A 134 -1.88 -3.61 20.95
C ILE A 134 -0.65 -3.86 20.07
N TYR A 135 -0.66 -4.92 19.24
CA TYR A 135 0.48 -5.21 18.34
C TYR A 135 0.75 -4.07 17.36
N SER A 136 -0.31 -3.48 16.79
CA SER A 136 -0.17 -2.33 15.90
C SER A 136 0.43 -1.11 16.62
N TYR A 137 -0.02 -0.82 17.85
CA TYR A 137 0.55 0.27 18.66
C TYR A 137 2.03 0.03 18.99
N CYS A 138 2.36 -1.17 19.47
CA CYS A 138 3.75 -1.53 19.77
C CYS A 138 4.65 -1.44 18.53
N TYR A 139 4.16 -1.90 17.38
CA TYR A 139 4.90 -1.81 16.13
C TYR A 139 5.11 -0.35 15.69
N ASN A 140 4.07 0.48 15.69
CA ASN A 140 4.19 1.89 15.34
C ASN A 140 5.12 2.64 16.29
N ALA A 141 5.05 2.35 17.60
CA ALA A 141 5.95 2.92 18.60
C ALA A 141 7.41 2.50 18.36
N LEU A 142 7.65 1.23 18.07
CA LEU A 142 8.98 0.71 17.73
C LEU A 142 9.58 1.44 16.52
N ILE A 143 8.83 1.52 15.43
CA ILE A 143 9.28 2.24 14.22
C ILE A 143 9.51 3.72 14.53
N GLY A 144 8.63 4.35 15.32
CA GLY A 144 8.78 5.74 15.75
C GLY A 144 10.05 5.99 16.56
N VAL A 145 10.37 5.09 17.50
CA VAL A 145 11.61 5.17 18.31
C VAL A 145 12.86 4.96 17.45
N LEU A 146 12.85 3.98 16.56
CA LEU A 146 14.01 3.63 15.75
C LEU A 146 14.33 4.68 14.67
N PHE A 147 13.29 5.28 14.07
CA PHE A 147 13.44 6.18 12.92
C PHE A 147 12.96 7.63 13.17
N GLY A 148 12.57 7.93 14.41
CA GLY A 148 12.35 9.29 14.86
C GLY A 148 11.11 9.98 14.29
N TRP A 149 10.04 9.22 13.94
CA TRP A 149 8.80 9.80 13.46
C TRP A 149 7.54 9.03 13.92
N PRO A 150 6.60 9.70 14.62
CA PRO A 150 5.37 9.07 15.05
C PRO A 150 4.43 8.89 13.86
N HIS A 151 4.32 7.68 13.34
CA HIS A 151 3.31 7.30 12.37
C HIS A 151 2.13 6.64 13.10
N ARG A 152 0.90 7.03 12.77
CA ARG A 152 -0.30 6.52 13.47
C ARG A 152 -0.63 5.10 13.09
N ASP A 153 -0.42 4.72 11.83
CA ASP A 153 -0.78 3.40 11.30
C ASP A 153 0.04 3.06 10.06
N ILE A 154 1.29 2.66 10.27
CA ILE A 154 2.26 2.50 9.18
C ILE A 154 1.86 1.39 8.20
N ASN A 155 1.21 0.32 8.70
CA ASN A 155 0.82 -0.85 7.90
C ASN A 155 -0.61 -0.74 7.32
N PHE A 156 -1.23 0.45 7.34
CA PHE A 156 -2.51 0.62 6.67
C PHE A 156 -2.33 0.72 5.16
N SER A 157 -3.11 -0.05 4.41
CA SER A 157 -2.98 -0.24 2.97
C SER A 157 -3.58 0.90 2.13
N PHE A 158 -3.34 2.14 2.51
CA PHE A 158 -3.64 3.30 1.68
C PHE A 158 -2.45 4.24 1.66
N LYS A 159 -1.75 4.27 0.53
CA LYS A 159 -0.63 5.20 0.33
C LYS A 159 -0.68 5.74 -1.10
N LEU A 160 -0.97 7.03 -1.21
CA LEU A 160 -0.88 7.78 -2.46
C LEU A 160 0.47 8.49 -2.51
N LEU A 161 1.24 8.23 -3.56
CA LEU A 161 2.60 8.73 -3.71
C LEU A 161 2.77 9.37 -5.08
N LYS A 162 3.61 10.38 -5.18
CA LYS A 162 4.18 10.77 -6.47
C LYS A 162 5.12 9.67 -6.95
N ARG A 163 5.11 9.34 -8.24
CA ARG A 163 5.98 8.28 -8.79
C ARG A 163 7.47 8.54 -8.56
N GLU A 164 7.89 9.80 -8.53
CA GLU A 164 9.27 10.20 -8.22
C GLU A 164 9.76 9.69 -6.84
N VAL A 165 8.85 9.54 -5.85
CA VAL A 165 9.19 8.96 -4.54
C VAL A 165 9.66 7.52 -4.70
N LEU A 166 8.94 6.72 -5.49
CA LEU A 166 9.28 5.31 -5.74
C LEU A 166 10.56 5.18 -6.57
N GLN A 167 10.83 6.12 -7.47
CA GLN A 167 12.06 6.14 -8.26
C GLN A 167 13.30 6.53 -7.45
N ALA A 168 13.11 7.30 -6.36
CA ALA A 168 14.19 7.77 -5.52
C ALA A 168 14.61 6.79 -4.41
N ILE A 169 13.84 5.73 -4.18
CA ILE A 169 14.09 4.76 -3.11
C ILE A 169 14.14 3.33 -3.66
N GLU A 170 15.02 2.51 -3.11
CA GLU A 170 15.06 1.08 -3.39
C GLU A 170 14.38 0.31 -2.25
N LEU A 171 13.34 -0.46 -2.55
CA LEU A 171 12.60 -1.28 -1.59
C LEU A 171 13.13 -2.73 -1.62
N LYS A 172 13.48 -3.28 -0.46
CA LYS A 172 14.09 -4.62 -0.32
C LYS A 172 13.23 -5.61 0.43
N SER A 173 12.39 -5.14 1.37
CA SER A 173 11.52 -6.04 2.14
C SER A 173 10.62 -6.87 1.22
N GLU A 174 10.46 -8.15 1.55
CA GLU A 174 9.53 -9.06 0.90
C GLU A 174 8.24 -9.23 1.73
N GLY A 175 8.30 -8.92 3.02
CA GLY A 175 7.19 -9.07 3.95
C GLY A 175 6.43 -7.80 4.25
N SER A 176 5.77 -7.79 5.40
CA SER A 176 4.97 -6.66 5.88
C SER A 176 5.81 -5.47 6.38
N LEU A 177 7.14 -5.60 6.44
CA LEU A 177 8.01 -4.47 6.74
C LEU A 177 8.06 -3.45 5.60
N ILE A 178 7.61 -3.83 4.39
CA ILE A 178 7.62 -2.99 3.18
C ILE A 178 6.95 -1.63 3.40
N ASP A 179 5.88 -1.57 4.18
CA ASP A 179 5.17 -0.33 4.49
C ASP A 179 6.02 0.63 5.32
N ALA A 180 6.72 0.10 6.33
CA ALA A 180 7.64 0.89 7.14
C ALA A 180 8.87 1.30 6.33
N GLU A 181 9.43 0.40 5.53
CA GLU A 181 10.57 0.67 4.67
C GLU A 181 10.26 1.81 3.70
N LEU A 182 9.11 1.76 3.01
CA LEU A 182 8.65 2.78 2.07
C LEU A 182 8.61 4.16 2.75
N ILE A 183 7.91 4.26 3.88
CA ILE A 183 7.68 5.52 4.58
C ILE A 183 9.00 6.08 5.18
N VAL A 184 9.80 5.22 5.80
CA VAL A 184 11.06 5.64 6.41
C VAL A 184 12.07 6.10 5.36
N LYS A 185 12.24 5.33 4.27
CA LYS A 185 13.15 5.71 3.17
C LYS A 185 12.70 6.97 2.45
N ALA A 186 11.39 7.11 2.17
CA ALA A 186 10.86 8.34 1.59
C ALA A 186 11.16 9.56 2.48
N LYS A 187 10.91 9.46 3.79
CA LYS A 187 11.22 10.53 4.74
C LYS A 187 12.72 10.86 4.77
N ASN A 188 13.58 9.85 4.81
CA ASN A 188 15.03 10.04 4.88
C ASN A 188 15.61 10.63 3.58
N ARG A 189 14.93 10.43 2.45
CA ARG A 189 15.21 11.14 1.18
C ARG A 189 14.60 12.54 1.17
N GLY A 190 13.93 12.93 2.27
CA GLY A 190 13.38 14.28 2.52
C GLY A 190 12.08 14.55 1.80
N PHE A 191 11.34 13.52 1.34
CA PHE A 191 9.98 13.69 0.84
C PHE A 191 9.02 14.07 1.97
N SER A 192 8.06 14.93 1.64
CA SER A 192 7.03 15.38 2.56
C SER A 192 5.91 14.34 2.65
N ILE A 193 5.56 13.94 3.88
CA ILE A 193 4.55 12.92 4.13
C ILE A 193 3.43 13.52 4.98
N GLN A 194 2.21 13.51 4.45
CA GLN A 194 1.00 13.92 5.16
C GLN A 194 0.20 12.68 5.55
N GLN A 195 -0.26 12.62 6.81
CA GLN A 195 -1.14 11.55 7.26
C GLN A 195 -2.60 11.96 7.14
N MET A 196 -3.46 11.05 6.65
CA MET A 196 -4.89 11.28 6.48
C MET A 196 -5.71 10.20 7.20
N GLY A 197 -6.64 10.61 8.07
CA GLY A 197 -7.57 9.71 8.73
C GLY A 197 -8.64 9.20 7.78
N LEU A 198 -8.87 7.88 7.80
CA LEU A 198 -9.85 7.19 6.98
C LEU A 198 -10.78 6.34 7.84
N ASP A 199 -12.06 6.33 7.46
CA ASP A 199 -13.00 5.37 8.01
C ASP A 199 -12.60 3.97 7.53
N TYR A 200 -12.49 3.05 8.46
CA TYR A 200 -12.05 1.69 8.19
C TYR A 200 -13.25 0.74 8.26
N PHE A 201 -13.45 0.00 7.20
CA PHE A 201 -14.44 -1.06 7.14
C PHE A 201 -13.74 -2.41 7.35
N PRO A 202 -14.11 -3.17 8.40
CA PRO A 202 -13.52 -4.48 8.62
C PRO A 202 -13.84 -5.41 7.45
N ARG A 203 -12.95 -6.35 7.19
CA ARG A 203 -13.19 -7.41 6.19
C ARG A 203 -14.52 -8.08 6.45
N ILE A 204 -15.40 -8.07 5.47
CA ILE A 204 -16.68 -8.76 5.52
C ILE A 204 -16.47 -10.26 5.23
N ARG A 205 -15.39 -10.63 4.49
CA ARG A 205 -15.09 -11.98 4.03
C ARG A 205 -13.60 -12.30 4.14
N GLY A 206 -13.27 -13.54 4.54
CA GLY A 206 -11.89 -14.04 4.65
C GLY A 206 -11.23 -13.87 6.02
N THR A 207 -10.08 -14.52 6.23
CA THR A 207 -9.31 -14.51 7.49
C THR A 207 -7.99 -13.76 7.31
N SER A 208 -7.67 -12.87 8.27
CA SER A 208 -6.39 -12.16 8.26
C SER A 208 -5.28 -13.01 8.89
N HIS A 209 -4.17 -13.23 8.17
CA HIS A 209 -3.02 -13.98 8.66
C HIS A 209 -1.89 -13.10 9.24
N LEU A 210 -2.06 -11.77 9.29
CA LEU A 210 -0.99 -10.81 9.60
C LEU A 210 -0.57 -10.75 11.09
N SER A 211 -1.35 -11.33 12.01
CA SER A 211 -1.08 -11.26 13.47
C SER A 211 -0.49 -12.54 14.07
N SER A 212 0.07 -13.44 13.26
CA SER A 212 0.72 -14.64 13.80
C SER A 212 2.11 -14.33 14.37
N PRO A 213 2.56 -15.03 15.45
CA PRO A 213 3.90 -14.87 16.02
C PRO A 213 5.01 -15.05 14.99
N ALA A 214 4.81 -15.92 14.01
CA ALA A 214 5.76 -16.16 12.92
C ALA A 214 5.93 -14.94 12.00
N VAL A 215 4.87 -14.19 11.73
CA VAL A 215 4.93 -12.94 10.94
C VAL A 215 5.69 -11.87 11.73
N ILE A 216 5.39 -11.73 13.03
CA ILE A 216 6.08 -10.77 13.91
C ILE A 216 7.58 -11.07 13.95
N PHE A 217 7.97 -12.33 14.13
CA PHE A 217 9.40 -12.72 14.11
C PHE A 217 10.10 -12.40 12.79
N LYS A 218 9.40 -12.62 11.64
CA LYS A 218 9.93 -12.26 10.33
C LYS A 218 10.14 -10.76 10.19
N ILE A 219 9.19 -9.95 10.65
CA ILE A 219 9.31 -8.48 10.64
C ILE A 219 10.55 -8.04 11.43
N PHE A 220 10.77 -8.59 12.64
CA PHE A 220 11.95 -8.26 13.43
C PHE A 220 13.26 -8.68 12.74
N ARG A 221 13.27 -9.85 12.08
CA ARG A 221 14.46 -10.32 11.33
C ARG A 221 14.76 -9.41 10.15
N GLU A 222 13.73 -9.06 9.35
CA GLU A 222 13.87 -8.12 8.24
C GLU A 222 14.31 -6.73 8.73
N LEU A 223 13.69 -6.24 9.82
CA LEU A 223 14.04 -4.97 10.43
C LEU A 223 15.52 -4.94 10.85
N ARG A 224 16.02 -5.99 11.51
CA ARG A 224 17.44 -6.08 11.91
C ARG A 224 18.37 -6.02 10.69
N THR A 225 18.01 -6.67 9.60
CA THR A 225 18.82 -6.72 8.37
C THR A 225 18.78 -5.38 7.62
N LEU A 226 17.60 -4.76 7.52
CA LEU A 226 17.41 -3.55 6.73
C LEU A 226 17.60 -2.25 7.54
N TYR A 227 17.75 -2.35 8.86
CA TYR A 227 17.88 -1.19 9.74
C TYR A 227 18.99 -0.20 9.33
N PRO A 228 20.22 -0.63 8.96
CA PRO A 228 21.27 0.29 8.54
C PRO A 228 20.85 1.10 7.32
N GLU A 229 20.31 0.44 6.30
CA GLU A 229 19.89 1.07 5.06
C GLU A 229 18.65 1.98 5.27
N MET A 230 17.69 1.54 6.08
CA MET A 230 16.52 2.36 6.41
C MET A 230 16.88 3.61 7.19
N ARG A 231 17.98 3.62 7.93
CA ARG A 231 18.46 4.78 8.70
C ARG A 231 19.30 5.74 7.88
N GLU A 232 19.77 5.33 6.72
CA GLU A 232 20.62 6.13 5.86
C GLU A 232 19.85 7.37 5.36
N LYS A 233 20.35 8.55 5.72
CA LYS A 233 19.84 9.84 5.22
C LYS A 233 20.63 10.20 3.97
N ALA A 234 19.93 10.43 2.87
CA ALA A 234 20.58 11.01 1.71
C ALA A 234 20.72 12.52 1.92
N ASP A 235 21.90 13.03 1.64
CA ASP A 235 22.10 14.48 1.52
C ASP A 235 21.22 14.99 0.38
N ARG A 236 20.26 15.85 0.70
CA ARG A 236 19.52 16.57 -0.33
C ARG A 236 20.44 17.58 -0.96
N HIS A 237 20.87 17.33 -2.17
CA HIS A 237 21.18 18.45 -3.07
C HIS A 237 19.85 19.15 -3.39
N ARG A 238 19.57 20.24 -2.68
CA ARG A 238 18.59 21.23 -3.13
C ARG A 238 19.22 21.91 -4.34
N GLY A 239 18.85 21.49 -5.55
CA GLY A 239 19.00 22.29 -6.76
C GLY A 239 17.85 23.28 -6.86
#